data_5a8e331a4f3ab3ee4aab619e6d65e8ce
#
_entry.id   5a8e331a4f3ab3ee4aab619e6d65e8ce
#
_cell.length_a   1.000
_cell.length_b   1.000
_cell.length_c   1.000
_cell.angle_alpha   90.00
_cell.angle_beta   90.00
_cell.angle_gamma   90.00
#
_symmetry.space_group_name_H-M   'P 1'
#
loop_
_entity.id
_entity.type
_entity.pdbx_description
1 polymer ?
#
loop_
_entity_poly.entity_id
_entity_poly.type
_entity_poly.pdbx_seq_one_letter_code
_entity_poly.pdbx_strand_id
1 'polypeptide(L)'
;MHMSRAEKARKKRHKRRLGTIATVITCLLVVGVGGSYAFVQMHPKVTANEITMNDESTTSRKANIVVDPHASTKAKIEATLKANQFNGTAYIVKDNQVILNQGFGIANKTIGKMTDDKSLYIIGSMQKAVVATAIMQLQEKGLLNVEDPINKYFPDFPNGKNIKIKNFLGHTSGINGRKKGNQPITSEQILRDIEAGGIYRQPGKWDYRDDNYAVMGRLIEVLTNQTLTNYLKQHIFTPARMTQTGIGDGFFTNPNEAVSYKLSNSTLIKNPYLQDNSQLFGAGNMYMPPKDIYLFDKALTSGKLISQASLTRMLQPGAGDYGFGFYDRNTFYISRGVIYNYETINSFSRNHKDAIILFSNIRSEKGNATLTKEIYGLLQ
;
A
#
# COMPACT_ATOMS: atom_id res chain seq x y z
N MET A 1 -20.15 30.34 50.45
CA MET A 1 -19.12 29.62 49.68
C MET A 1 -18.78 30.44 48.42
N HIS A 2 -17.64 31.12 48.40
CA HIS A 2 -17.29 32.06 47.30
C HIS A 2 -16.59 31.31 46.17
N MET A 3 -17.18 31.30 44.98
CA MET A 3 -16.58 30.71 43.77
C MET A 3 -15.31 31.44 43.36
N SER A 4 -14.28 30.71 43.01
CA SER A 4 -12.98 31.26 42.57
C SER A 4 -13.08 32.01 41.22
N ARG A 5 -12.15 32.95 40.98
CA ARG A 5 -12.07 33.68 39.68
C ARG A 5 -11.96 32.77 38.49
N ALA A 6 -11.29 31.62 38.63
CA ALA A 6 -11.15 30.62 37.57
C ALA A 6 -12.47 29.91 37.22
N GLU A 7 -13.28 29.57 38.21
CA GLU A 7 -14.64 28.99 38.00
C GLU A 7 -15.60 29.93 37.32
N LYS A 8 -15.58 31.22 37.69
CA LYS A 8 -16.36 32.25 37.00
C LYS A 8 -15.98 32.42 35.54
N ALA A 9 -14.69 32.37 35.21
CA ALA A 9 -14.20 32.44 33.84
C ALA A 9 -14.60 31.21 33.00
N ARG A 10 -14.57 30.02 33.62
CA ARG A 10 -15.00 28.75 32.95
C ARG A 10 -16.48 28.74 32.65
N LYS A 11 -17.33 29.19 33.56
CA LYS A 11 -18.78 29.33 33.38
C LYS A 11 -19.15 30.34 32.29
N LYS A 12 -18.41 31.47 32.18
CA LYS A 12 -18.58 32.48 31.13
C LYS A 12 -18.19 31.97 29.73
N ARG A 13 -17.13 31.17 29.64
CA ARG A 13 -16.71 30.49 28.37
C ARG A 13 -17.74 29.43 27.93
N HIS A 14 -18.32 28.68 28.86
CA HIS A 14 -19.33 27.65 28.54
C HIS A 14 -20.63 28.28 28.01
N LYS A 15 -21.12 29.38 28.63
CA LYS A 15 -22.27 30.12 28.12
C LYS A 15 -22.05 30.74 26.74
N ARG A 16 -20.85 31.27 26.44
CA ARG A 16 -20.52 31.78 25.11
C ARG A 16 -20.53 30.69 24.03
N ARG A 17 -19.99 29.47 24.33
CA ARG A 17 -20.02 28.34 23.39
C ARG A 17 -21.45 27.86 23.10
N LEU A 18 -22.30 27.77 24.08
CA LEU A 18 -23.72 27.40 23.92
C LEU A 18 -24.49 28.43 23.07
N GLY A 19 -24.24 29.73 23.25
CA GLY A 19 -24.85 30.78 22.41
C GLY A 19 -24.41 30.67 20.93
N THR A 20 -23.14 30.41 20.66
CA THR A 20 -22.62 30.27 19.29
C THR A 20 -23.19 29.03 18.58
N ILE A 21 -23.35 27.90 19.28
CA ILE A 21 -23.95 26.70 18.73
C ILE A 21 -25.44 26.91 18.40
N ALA A 22 -26.20 27.57 19.25
CA ALA A 22 -27.61 27.89 19.00
C ALA A 22 -27.79 28.78 17.74
N THR A 23 -26.92 29.78 17.56
CA THR A 23 -26.97 30.69 16.39
C THR A 23 -26.67 29.95 15.09
N VAL A 24 -25.67 29.02 15.09
CA VAL A 24 -25.33 28.23 13.90
C VAL A 24 -26.46 27.28 13.51
N ILE A 25 -27.13 26.64 14.47
CA ILE A 25 -28.25 25.72 14.19
C ILE A 25 -29.42 26.48 13.59
N THR A 26 -29.74 27.71 14.10
CA THR A 26 -30.83 28.54 13.56
C THR A 26 -30.54 28.99 12.12
N CYS A 27 -29.28 29.35 11.80
CA CYS A 27 -28.90 29.73 10.44
C CYS A 27 -29.00 28.53 9.45
N LEU A 28 -28.63 27.33 9.88
CA LEU A 28 -28.73 26.12 9.04
C LEU A 28 -30.19 25.74 8.75
N LEU A 29 -31.11 25.90 9.70
CA LEU A 29 -32.53 25.62 9.50
C LEU A 29 -33.18 26.64 8.52
N VAL A 30 -32.81 27.90 8.57
CA VAL A 30 -33.36 28.95 7.66
C VAL A 30 -32.89 28.72 6.23
N VAL A 31 -31.60 28.32 6.03
CA VAL A 31 -31.08 28.01 4.70
C VAL A 31 -31.69 26.72 4.14
N GLY A 32 -31.94 25.69 4.97
CA GLY A 32 -32.57 24.44 4.56
C GLY A 32 -34.01 24.62 4.09
N VAL A 33 -34.83 25.42 4.76
CA VAL A 33 -36.24 25.67 4.40
C VAL A 33 -36.34 26.60 3.18
N GLY A 34 -35.46 27.61 3.08
CA GLY A 34 -35.43 28.54 1.93
C GLY A 34 -34.95 27.80 0.64
N GLY A 35 -33.97 26.94 0.73
CA GLY A 35 -33.47 26.13 -0.40
C GLY A 35 -34.51 25.17 -0.95
N SER A 36 -35.31 24.54 -0.09
CA SER A 36 -36.38 23.59 -0.52
C SER A 36 -37.54 24.34 -1.21
N TYR A 37 -37.87 25.56 -0.77
CA TYR A 37 -38.93 26.36 -1.39
C TYR A 37 -38.55 26.90 -2.77
N ALA A 38 -37.29 27.29 -2.96
CA ALA A 38 -36.77 27.73 -4.25
C ALA A 38 -36.67 26.58 -5.28
N PHE A 39 -36.37 25.33 -4.85
CA PHE A 39 -36.31 24.17 -5.73
C PHE A 39 -37.67 23.75 -6.29
N VAL A 40 -38.76 23.90 -5.50
CA VAL A 40 -40.14 23.58 -5.92
C VAL A 40 -40.69 24.59 -6.93
N GLN A 41 -40.23 25.85 -6.90
CA GLN A 41 -40.71 26.91 -7.81
C GLN A 41 -40.02 26.91 -9.19
N MET A 42 -38.90 26.21 -9.35
CA MET A 42 -38.12 26.22 -10.61
C MET A 42 -38.47 25.09 -11.61
N HIS A 43 -39.43 24.22 -11.31
CA HIS A 43 -39.85 23.18 -12.25
C HIS A 43 -41.20 23.53 -12.87
N PRO A 44 -41.25 23.88 -14.17
CA PRO A 44 -42.52 24.10 -14.84
C PRO A 44 -43.31 22.80 -14.97
N LYS A 45 -44.58 22.83 -14.64
CA LYS A 45 -45.52 21.74 -14.87
C LYS A 45 -45.57 21.44 -16.38
N VAL A 46 -45.16 20.27 -16.77
CA VAL A 46 -45.38 19.75 -18.15
C VAL A 46 -46.86 19.35 -18.26
N THR A 47 -47.63 20.10 -19.01
CA THR A 47 -49.00 19.74 -19.42
C THR A 47 -48.88 18.72 -20.54
N ALA A 48 -49.59 17.60 -20.40
CA ALA A 48 -49.71 16.58 -21.43
C ALA A 48 -50.48 17.17 -22.64
N ASN A 49 -49.79 17.32 -23.78
CA ASN A 49 -50.42 17.48 -25.05
C ASN A 49 -50.41 16.13 -25.77
N GLU A 50 -51.59 15.73 -26.23
CA GLU A 50 -51.81 14.57 -27.08
C GLU A 50 -50.93 14.65 -28.33
N ILE A 51 -50.05 13.64 -28.50
CA ILE A 51 -49.36 13.44 -29.77
C ILE A 51 -50.06 12.27 -30.49
N THR A 52 -50.73 12.60 -31.57
CA THR A 52 -51.25 11.66 -32.56
C THR A 52 -50.14 10.78 -33.11
N MET A 53 -50.36 9.48 -33.06
CA MET A 53 -49.50 8.48 -33.65
C MET A 53 -49.48 8.62 -35.17
N ASN A 54 -48.32 8.92 -35.74
CA ASN A 54 -47.99 8.54 -37.12
C ASN A 54 -46.95 7.44 -37.06
N ASP A 55 -47.40 6.30 -37.54
CA ASP A 55 -46.65 5.10 -37.80
C ASP A 55 -45.68 5.34 -38.98
N GLU A 56 -44.36 5.20 -38.75
CA GLU A 56 -43.44 4.67 -39.75
C GLU A 56 -42.01 4.61 -39.21
N SER A 57 -41.38 3.44 -39.45
CA SER A 57 -39.98 3.06 -39.30
C SER A 57 -39.51 2.70 -37.85
N THR A 58 -39.83 1.47 -37.47
CA THR A 58 -39.09 0.67 -36.50
C THR A 58 -37.66 0.37 -36.99
N THR A 59 -36.73 1.29 -36.83
CA THR A 59 -35.31 0.95 -36.79
C THR A 59 -34.97 0.56 -35.35
N SER A 60 -35.09 -0.72 -35.05
CA SER A 60 -34.57 -1.36 -33.84
C SER A 60 -33.09 -1.00 -33.69
N ARG A 61 -32.76 0.00 -32.88
CA ARG A 61 -31.42 0.16 -32.34
C ARG A 61 -31.20 -1.04 -31.43
N LYS A 62 -30.63 -2.13 -31.99
CA LYS A 62 -29.98 -3.16 -31.18
C LYS A 62 -28.96 -2.45 -30.32
N ALA A 63 -29.25 -2.27 -29.03
CA ALA A 63 -28.24 -1.92 -28.06
C ALA A 63 -27.15 -2.99 -28.19
N ASN A 64 -25.97 -2.61 -28.67
CA ASN A 64 -24.80 -3.48 -28.64
C ASN A 64 -24.53 -3.76 -27.16
N ILE A 65 -25.02 -4.88 -26.67
CA ILE A 65 -24.64 -5.41 -25.37
C ILE A 65 -23.14 -5.73 -25.50
N VAL A 66 -22.29 -4.83 -25.02
CA VAL A 66 -20.85 -5.11 -24.89
C VAL A 66 -20.75 -6.18 -23.80
N VAL A 67 -20.64 -7.43 -24.23
CA VAL A 67 -20.42 -8.55 -23.32
C VAL A 67 -18.99 -8.40 -22.81
N ASP A 68 -18.82 -8.18 -21.49
CA ASP A 68 -17.51 -8.22 -20.84
C ASP A 68 -16.93 -9.65 -20.98
N PRO A 69 -15.84 -9.84 -21.73
CA PRO A 69 -15.26 -11.17 -21.95
C PRO A 69 -14.77 -11.82 -20.67
N HIS A 70 -14.57 -11.04 -19.62
CA HIS A 70 -14.08 -11.50 -18.33
C HIS A 70 -15.15 -11.63 -17.24
N ALA A 71 -16.42 -11.35 -17.55
CA ALA A 71 -17.52 -11.37 -16.57
C ALA A 71 -17.62 -12.68 -15.78
N SER A 72 -17.50 -13.84 -16.45
CA SER A 72 -17.52 -15.16 -15.80
C SER A 72 -16.32 -15.36 -14.88
N THR A 73 -15.12 -15.01 -15.34
CA THR A 73 -13.88 -15.10 -14.52
C THR A 73 -13.96 -14.19 -13.31
N LYS A 74 -14.40 -12.94 -13.49
CA LYS A 74 -14.63 -11.97 -12.41
C LYS A 74 -15.58 -12.54 -11.35
N ALA A 75 -16.73 -13.09 -11.76
CA ALA A 75 -17.72 -13.66 -10.83
C ALA A 75 -17.14 -14.84 -10.01
N LYS A 76 -16.35 -15.72 -10.64
CA LYS A 76 -15.66 -16.83 -9.94
C LYS A 76 -14.66 -16.30 -8.91
N ILE A 77 -13.88 -15.27 -9.26
CA ILE A 77 -12.91 -14.65 -8.35
C ILE A 77 -13.63 -14.02 -7.15
N GLU A 78 -14.70 -13.25 -7.38
CA GLU A 78 -15.50 -12.66 -6.29
C GLU A 78 -16.09 -13.73 -5.37
N ALA A 79 -16.62 -14.82 -5.92
CA ALA A 79 -17.14 -15.95 -5.16
C ALA A 79 -16.02 -16.60 -4.31
N THR A 80 -14.84 -16.80 -4.89
CA THR A 80 -13.67 -17.35 -4.18
C THR A 80 -13.24 -16.46 -3.02
N LEU A 81 -13.14 -15.15 -3.22
CA LEU A 81 -12.78 -14.19 -2.16
C LEU A 81 -13.82 -14.19 -1.04
N LYS A 82 -15.11 -14.18 -1.37
CA LYS A 82 -16.22 -14.22 -0.38
C LYS A 82 -16.22 -15.53 0.40
N ALA A 83 -16.10 -16.68 -0.27
CA ALA A 83 -16.07 -18.00 0.37
C ALA A 83 -14.91 -18.16 1.35
N ASN A 84 -13.78 -17.48 1.10
CA ASN A 84 -12.62 -17.47 1.98
C ASN A 84 -12.61 -16.30 2.97
N GLN A 85 -13.74 -15.60 3.15
CA GLN A 85 -13.89 -14.48 4.10
C GLN A 85 -12.79 -13.42 3.95
N PHE A 86 -12.36 -13.16 2.71
CA PHE A 86 -11.37 -12.13 2.43
C PHE A 86 -11.89 -10.77 2.89
N ASN A 87 -11.13 -10.08 3.73
CA ASN A 87 -11.44 -8.73 4.20
C ASN A 87 -10.32 -7.78 3.81
N GLY A 88 -10.58 -6.94 2.82
CA GLY A 88 -9.55 -6.07 2.24
C GLY A 88 -9.94 -5.56 0.86
N THR A 89 -8.96 -5.17 0.07
CA THR A 89 -9.16 -4.73 -1.32
C THR A 89 -8.41 -5.65 -2.27
N ALA A 90 -9.10 -6.13 -3.30
CA ALA A 90 -8.55 -6.94 -4.38
C ALA A 90 -8.45 -6.11 -5.68
N TYR A 91 -7.31 -6.20 -6.35
CA TYR A 91 -7.04 -5.60 -7.65
C TYR A 91 -6.50 -6.68 -8.59
N ILE A 92 -7.30 -7.05 -9.60
CA ILE A 92 -6.99 -8.17 -10.50
C ILE A 92 -6.94 -7.68 -11.93
N VAL A 93 -5.89 -8.08 -12.61
CA VAL A 93 -5.65 -7.77 -14.02
C VAL A 93 -5.54 -9.08 -14.79
N LYS A 94 -6.21 -9.18 -15.93
CA LYS A 94 -6.07 -10.25 -16.92
C LYS A 94 -5.82 -9.64 -18.28
N ASP A 95 -4.82 -10.13 -19.00
CA ASP A 95 -4.46 -9.65 -20.35
C ASP A 95 -4.30 -8.11 -20.43
N ASN A 96 -3.67 -7.49 -19.44
CA ASN A 96 -3.52 -6.03 -19.26
C ASN A 96 -4.83 -5.26 -19.00
N GLN A 97 -5.96 -5.94 -18.79
CA GLN A 97 -7.25 -5.33 -18.47
C GLN A 97 -7.55 -5.51 -16.98
N VAL A 98 -7.97 -4.43 -16.31
CA VAL A 98 -8.42 -4.50 -14.92
C VAL A 98 -9.81 -5.13 -14.90
N ILE A 99 -9.91 -6.36 -14.40
CA ILE A 99 -11.18 -7.08 -14.31
C ILE A 99 -11.83 -6.97 -12.93
N LEU A 100 -11.06 -6.64 -11.88
CA LEU A 100 -11.58 -6.39 -10.54
C LEU A 100 -10.76 -5.32 -9.84
N ASN A 101 -11.42 -4.31 -9.27
CA ASN A 101 -10.86 -3.36 -8.31
C ASN A 101 -11.94 -3.08 -7.27
N GLN A 102 -11.94 -3.85 -6.17
CA GLN A 102 -13.07 -3.87 -5.26
C GLN A 102 -12.65 -4.15 -3.82
N GLY A 103 -13.34 -3.47 -2.88
CA GLY A 103 -13.26 -3.75 -1.45
C GLY A 103 -14.20 -4.88 -1.01
N PHE A 104 -13.78 -5.63 0.02
CA PHE A 104 -14.52 -6.72 0.65
C PHE A 104 -14.43 -6.54 2.17
N GLY A 105 -15.56 -6.47 2.85
CA GLY A 105 -15.64 -6.38 4.30
C GLY A 105 -15.29 -4.99 4.86
N ILE A 106 -14.84 -4.93 6.10
CA ILE A 106 -14.76 -3.73 6.93
C ILE A 106 -13.36 -3.10 6.88
N ALA A 107 -13.30 -1.79 6.59
CA ALA A 107 -12.09 -0.98 6.76
C ALA A 107 -11.96 -0.44 8.18
N ASN A 108 -13.05 0.11 8.75
CA ASN A 108 -13.05 0.67 10.10
C ASN A 108 -14.37 0.37 10.80
N LYS A 109 -14.32 -0.56 11.77
CA LYS A 109 -15.50 -0.99 12.55
C LYS A 109 -16.11 0.14 13.39
N THR A 110 -15.27 1.04 13.91
CA THR A 110 -15.73 2.10 14.82
C THR A 110 -16.70 3.08 14.15
N ILE A 111 -16.50 3.33 12.86
CA ILE A 111 -17.33 4.27 12.07
C ILE A 111 -18.15 3.57 10.98
N GLY A 112 -18.20 2.22 10.98
CA GLY A 112 -18.93 1.44 9.99
C GLY A 112 -18.41 1.55 8.56
N LYS A 113 -17.15 1.99 8.35
CA LYS A 113 -16.58 2.15 7.02
C LYS A 113 -16.21 0.80 6.41
N MET A 114 -16.70 0.53 5.21
CA MET A 114 -16.32 -0.63 4.40
C MET A 114 -15.01 -0.38 3.65
N THR A 115 -14.31 -1.44 3.27
CA THR A 115 -13.18 -1.36 2.35
C THR A 115 -13.65 -0.99 0.95
N ASP A 116 -12.82 -0.24 0.24
CA ASP A 116 -13.06 0.22 -1.14
C ASP A 116 -11.74 0.25 -1.94
N ASP A 117 -11.79 0.76 -3.17
CA ASP A 117 -10.64 0.92 -4.05
C ASP A 117 -9.64 2.02 -3.63
N LYS A 118 -10.02 2.84 -2.65
CA LYS A 118 -9.21 3.93 -2.07
C LYS A 118 -8.63 3.56 -0.70
N SER A 119 -9.03 2.42 -0.16
CA SER A 119 -8.57 1.97 1.15
C SER A 119 -7.05 1.79 1.16
N LEU A 120 -6.40 2.35 2.18
CA LEU A 120 -4.96 2.34 2.36
C LEU A 120 -4.54 1.27 3.35
N TYR A 121 -3.42 0.62 3.06
CA TYR A 121 -2.85 -0.45 3.87
C TYR A 121 -1.36 -0.21 4.08
N ILE A 122 -0.84 -0.49 5.26
CA ILE A 122 0.61 -0.61 5.44
C ILE A 122 1.05 -1.88 4.73
N ILE A 123 1.97 -1.73 3.75
CA ILE A 123 2.34 -2.83 2.86
C ILE A 123 3.46 -3.72 3.40
N GLY A 124 4.06 -3.36 4.55
CA GLY A 124 5.13 -4.12 5.16
C GLY A 124 6.27 -4.41 4.18
N SER A 125 6.76 -5.63 4.18
CA SER A 125 7.94 -6.04 3.41
C SER A 125 7.85 -5.91 1.89
N MET A 126 6.67 -5.63 1.31
CA MET A 126 6.59 -5.29 -0.11
C MET A 126 7.38 -4.03 -0.46
N GLN A 127 7.60 -3.13 0.51
CA GLN A 127 8.46 -1.96 0.36
C GLN A 127 9.86 -2.33 -0.16
N LYS A 128 10.34 -3.53 0.14
CA LYS A 128 11.67 -3.98 -0.26
C LYS A 128 11.87 -3.99 -1.78
N ALA A 129 10.83 -4.34 -2.55
CA ALA A 129 10.88 -4.27 -4.00
C ALA A 129 11.09 -2.83 -4.50
N VAL A 130 10.46 -1.86 -3.86
CA VAL A 130 10.59 -0.44 -4.19
C VAL A 130 11.99 0.08 -3.84
N VAL A 131 12.53 -0.28 -2.67
CA VAL A 131 13.90 0.08 -2.27
C VAL A 131 14.94 -0.58 -3.18
N ALA A 132 14.75 -1.85 -3.55
CA ALA A 132 15.63 -2.54 -4.50
C ALA A 132 15.63 -1.84 -5.87
N THR A 133 14.46 -1.41 -6.36
CA THR A 133 14.37 -0.63 -7.61
C THR A 133 15.18 0.66 -7.52
N ALA A 134 15.13 1.37 -6.39
CA ALA A 134 15.94 2.58 -6.17
C ALA A 134 17.45 2.26 -6.20
N ILE A 135 17.90 1.16 -5.60
CA ILE A 135 19.30 0.72 -5.68
C ILE A 135 19.69 0.42 -7.13
N MET A 136 18.82 -0.24 -7.91
CA MET A 136 19.10 -0.51 -9.33
C MET A 136 19.18 0.78 -10.16
N GLN A 137 18.34 1.80 -9.86
CA GLN A 137 18.46 3.13 -10.48
C GLN A 137 19.81 3.79 -10.18
N LEU A 138 20.31 3.67 -8.96
CA LEU A 138 21.62 4.22 -8.59
C LEU A 138 22.77 3.46 -9.27
N GLN A 139 22.63 2.15 -9.46
CA GLN A 139 23.57 1.36 -10.26
C GLN A 139 23.59 1.83 -11.73
N GLU A 140 22.43 2.03 -12.35
CA GLU A 140 22.35 2.53 -13.74
C GLU A 140 22.95 3.94 -13.90
N LYS A 141 22.93 4.74 -12.85
CA LYS A 141 23.58 6.06 -12.79
C LYS A 141 25.08 5.97 -12.49
N GLY A 142 25.64 4.78 -12.28
CA GLY A 142 27.06 4.58 -11.95
C GLY A 142 27.46 5.03 -10.53
N LEU A 143 26.49 5.31 -9.64
CA LEU A 143 26.75 5.73 -8.27
C LEU A 143 27.13 4.57 -7.34
N LEU A 144 26.77 3.35 -7.71
CA LEU A 144 27.16 2.12 -7.04
C LEU A 144 27.20 0.95 -8.04
N ASN A 145 27.81 -0.18 -7.60
CA ASN A 145 27.64 -1.47 -8.23
C ASN A 145 27.15 -2.46 -7.17
N VAL A 146 26.14 -3.28 -7.45
CA VAL A 146 25.65 -4.28 -6.48
C VAL A 146 26.72 -5.31 -6.09
N GLU A 147 27.80 -5.44 -6.87
CA GLU A 147 28.98 -6.24 -6.53
C GLU A 147 29.99 -5.52 -5.64
N ASP A 148 29.82 -4.22 -5.39
CA ASP A 148 30.70 -3.47 -4.48
C ASP A 148 30.58 -4.01 -3.06
N PRO A 149 31.71 -4.08 -2.31
CA PRO A 149 31.68 -4.36 -0.90
C PRO A 149 31.11 -3.16 -0.14
N ILE A 150 30.32 -3.41 0.91
CA ILE A 150 29.60 -2.37 1.65
C ILE A 150 30.51 -1.37 2.35
N ASN A 151 31.74 -1.78 2.75
CA ASN A 151 32.72 -0.88 3.38
C ASN A 151 33.22 0.24 2.46
N LYS A 152 32.97 0.16 1.15
CA LYS A 152 33.19 1.26 0.21
C LYS A 152 32.34 2.50 0.58
N TYR A 153 31.17 2.26 1.16
CA TYR A 153 30.17 3.28 1.49
C TYR A 153 30.02 3.52 2.99
N PHE A 154 30.25 2.49 3.78
CA PHE A 154 30.24 2.47 5.24
C PHE A 154 31.53 1.83 5.72
N PRO A 155 32.62 2.63 5.89
CA PRO A 155 33.97 2.11 6.15
C PRO A 155 34.07 1.23 7.40
N ASP A 156 33.29 1.55 8.44
CA ASP A 156 33.28 0.86 9.73
C ASP A 156 32.34 -0.34 9.78
N PHE A 157 31.66 -0.68 8.66
CA PHE A 157 30.71 -1.77 8.64
C PHE A 157 31.41 -3.11 8.95
N PRO A 158 30.96 -3.88 9.96
CA PRO A 158 31.60 -5.12 10.38
C PRO A 158 31.64 -6.15 9.23
N ASN A 159 32.83 -6.70 8.95
CA ASN A 159 33.10 -7.59 7.81
C ASN A 159 32.74 -6.96 6.43
N GLY A 160 32.68 -5.66 6.34
CA GLY A 160 32.16 -4.93 5.18
C GLY A 160 32.94 -5.20 3.89
N LYS A 161 34.21 -5.63 3.94
CA LYS A 161 35.01 -6.02 2.78
C LYS A 161 34.47 -7.28 2.09
N ASN A 162 33.80 -8.17 2.82
CA ASN A 162 33.30 -9.45 2.34
C ASN A 162 31.80 -9.44 2.05
N ILE A 163 31.06 -8.42 2.48
CA ILE A 163 29.62 -8.29 2.29
C ILE A 163 29.35 -7.32 1.14
N LYS A 164 28.81 -7.82 0.05
CA LYS A 164 28.44 -7.02 -1.12
C LYS A 164 27.02 -6.46 -0.99
N ILE A 165 26.70 -5.37 -1.69
CA ILE A 165 25.35 -4.77 -1.75
C ILE A 165 24.31 -5.84 -2.13
N LYS A 166 24.59 -6.70 -3.11
CA LYS A 166 23.71 -7.82 -3.49
C LYS A 166 23.37 -8.77 -2.33
N ASN A 167 24.25 -8.91 -1.35
CA ASN A 167 23.99 -9.78 -0.20
C ASN A 167 22.89 -9.19 0.70
N PHE A 168 22.81 -7.88 0.83
CA PHE A 168 21.70 -7.21 1.51
C PHE A 168 20.40 -7.35 0.73
N LEU A 169 20.43 -7.07 -0.57
CA LEU A 169 19.26 -7.20 -1.45
C LEU A 169 18.69 -8.62 -1.48
N GLY A 170 19.56 -9.64 -1.45
CA GLY A 170 19.20 -11.08 -1.50
C GLY A 170 19.11 -11.76 -0.13
N HIS A 171 19.14 -11.01 0.98
CA HIS A 171 19.08 -11.56 2.35
C HIS A 171 20.15 -12.62 2.65
N THR A 172 21.37 -12.41 2.16
CA THR A 172 22.53 -13.30 2.36
C THR A 172 23.71 -12.60 3.00
N SER A 173 23.51 -11.46 3.67
CA SER A 173 24.58 -10.65 4.27
C SER A 173 25.24 -11.29 5.51
N GLY A 174 24.48 -12.08 6.27
CA GLY A 174 24.94 -12.66 7.54
C GLY A 174 24.97 -11.71 8.71
N ILE A 175 24.38 -10.47 8.61
CA ILE A 175 24.28 -9.52 9.71
C ILE A 175 23.42 -10.09 10.84
N ASN A 176 23.79 -9.75 12.07
CA ASN A 176 22.98 -10.11 13.23
C ASN A 176 21.70 -9.24 13.32
N GLY A 177 21.75 -8.03 12.78
CA GLY A 177 20.67 -7.06 12.85
C GLY A 177 20.61 -6.37 14.21
N ARG A 178 19.57 -5.56 14.42
CA ARG A 178 19.34 -4.81 15.65
C ARG A 178 18.06 -5.24 16.35
N LYS A 179 17.96 -4.97 17.64
CA LYS A 179 16.69 -5.07 18.38
C LYS A 179 15.88 -3.80 18.10
N LYS A 180 14.69 -3.96 17.50
CA LYS A 180 13.79 -2.83 17.25
C LYS A 180 13.26 -2.29 18.57
N GLY A 181 13.26 -0.97 18.70
CA GLY A 181 12.63 -0.24 19.80
C GLY A 181 11.19 0.18 19.49
N ASN A 182 10.66 1.09 20.30
CA ASN A 182 9.33 1.68 20.15
C ASN A 182 9.36 3.22 20.15
N GLN A 183 10.55 3.83 20.13
CA GLN A 183 10.76 5.27 20.08
C GLN A 183 11.19 5.70 18.69
N PRO A 184 11.00 6.97 18.32
CA PRO A 184 11.51 7.54 17.08
C PRO A 184 13.02 7.27 16.93
N ILE A 185 13.46 6.93 15.72
CA ILE A 185 14.85 6.61 15.42
C ILE A 185 15.22 7.14 14.04
N THR A 186 16.43 7.69 13.89
CA THR A 186 16.95 8.13 12.60
C THR A 186 17.54 6.97 11.80
N SER A 187 17.59 7.10 10.48
CA SER A 187 18.22 6.11 9.60
C SER A 187 19.72 5.91 9.91
N GLU A 188 20.39 6.97 10.34
CA GLU A 188 21.78 6.92 10.77
C GLU A 188 21.93 6.11 12.06
N GLN A 189 21.05 6.32 13.07
CA GLN A 189 21.08 5.54 14.29
C GLN A 189 20.75 4.06 14.01
N ILE A 190 19.80 3.78 13.09
CA ILE A 190 19.51 2.41 12.64
C ILE A 190 20.75 1.73 12.09
N LEU A 191 21.53 2.43 11.23
CA LEU A 191 22.77 1.89 10.68
C LEU A 191 23.78 1.60 11.81
N ARG A 192 24.02 2.55 12.72
CA ARG A 192 24.92 2.34 13.87
C ARG A 192 24.51 1.14 14.74
N ASP A 193 23.22 0.99 15.00
CA ASP A 193 22.70 -0.14 15.79
C ASP A 193 22.92 -1.48 15.07
N ILE A 194 22.79 -1.50 13.72
CA ILE A 194 23.08 -2.69 12.90
C ILE A 194 24.58 -3.00 12.92
N GLU A 195 25.44 -2.00 12.77
CA GLU A 195 26.89 -2.15 12.85
C GLU A 195 27.32 -2.68 14.22
N ALA A 196 26.77 -2.13 15.30
CA ALA A 196 27.00 -2.60 16.67
C ALA A 196 26.49 -4.03 16.91
N GLY A 197 25.41 -4.43 16.23
CA GLY A 197 24.90 -5.81 16.24
C GLY A 197 25.86 -6.82 15.62
N GLY A 198 26.74 -6.37 14.74
CA GLY A 198 27.77 -7.18 14.09
C GLY A 198 27.21 -8.25 13.15
N ILE A 199 28.02 -9.27 12.94
CA ILE A 199 27.70 -10.40 12.06
C ILE A 199 27.75 -11.70 12.85
N TYR A 200 26.83 -12.62 12.54
CA TYR A 200 26.82 -13.92 13.19
C TYR A 200 27.27 -15.07 12.23
N ARG A 201 27.39 -14.79 10.92
CA ARG A 201 27.91 -15.74 9.94
C ARG A 201 28.48 -15.05 8.70
N GLN A 202 29.26 -15.79 7.91
CA GLN A 202 29.76 -15.32 6.62
C GLN A 202 28.61 -15.12 5.62
N PRO A 203 28.73 -14.16 4.66
CA PRO A 203 27.73 -13.94 3.64
C PRO A 203 27.57 -15.18 2.73
N GLY A 204 26.37 -15.33 2.14
CA GLY A 204 26.04 -16.38 1.17
C GLY A 204 24.86 -17.26 1.55
N LYS A 205 24.61 -17.53 2.83
CA LYS A 205 23.43 -18.29 3.27
C LYS A 205 22.23 -17.37 3.46
N TRP A 206 21.09 -17.76 2.94
CA TRP A 206 19.84 -17.02 3.05
C TRP A 206 19.38 -16.92 4.51
N ASP A 207 19.05 -15.70 4.93
CA ASP A 207 18.45 -15.38 6.21
C ASP A 207 17.70 -14.06 6.11
N TYR A 208 16.38 -14.13 6.06
CA TYR A 208 15.53 -12.96 5.88
C TYR A 208 15.60 -12.04 7.08
N ARG A 209 16.07 -10.80 6.87
CA ARG A 209 16.15 -9.75 7.89
C ARG A 209 15.76 -8.40 7.31
N ASP A 210 14.87 -7.70 8.02
CA ASP A 210 14.44 -6.35 7.63
C ASP A 210 15.62 -5.38 7.57
N ASP A 211 16.58 -5.55 8.48
CA ASP A 211 17.75 -4.66 8.62
C ASP A 211 18.63 -4.65 7.36
N ASN A 212 18.61 -5.70 6.55
CA ASN A 212 19.25 -5.68 5.23
C ASN A 212 18.75 -4.50 4.38
N TYR A 213 17.45 -4.25 4.39
CA TYR A 213 16.85 -3.17 3.60
C TYR A 213 16.89 -1.82 4.31
N ALA A 214 17.03 -1.79 5.63
CA ALA A 214 17.34 -0.57 6.34
C ALA A 214 18.74 -0.03 5.95
N VAL A 215 19.76 -0.90 5.83
CA VAL A 215 21.08 -0.54 5.29
C VAL A 215 20.97 -0.01 3.86
N MET A 216 20.18 -0.64 2.99
CA MET A 216 19.97 -0.17 1.61
C MET A 216 19.25 1.19 1.57
N GLY A 217 18.25 1.40 2.42
CA GLY A 217 17.59 2.70 2.56
C GLY A 217 18.58 3.81 2.96
N ARG A 218 19.45 3.52 3.93
CA ARG A 218 20.49 4.48 4.34
C ARG A 218 21.54 4.70 3.26
N LEU A 219 21.90 3.68 2.49
CA LEU A 219 22.80 3.80 1.35
C LEU A 219 22.26 4.76 0.29
N ILE A 220 20.95 4.69 0.00
CA ILE A 220 20.29 5.63 -0.91
C ILE A 220 20.43 7.06 -0.39
N GLU A 221 20.19 7.30 0.89
CA GLU A 221 20.31 8.64 1.49
C GLU A 221 21.73 9.20 1.41
N VAL A 222 22.73 8.38 1.70
CA VAL A 222 24.14 8.79 1.67
C VAL A 222 24.58 9.14 0.25
N LEU A 223 24.22 8.31 -0.72
CA LEU A 223 24.63 8.52 -2.13
C LEU A 223 23.93 9.69 -2.81
N THR A 224 22.73 10.03 -2.35
CA THR A 224 21.90 11.05 -3.02
C THR A 224 21.79 12.36 -2.25
N ASN A 225 22.23 12.38 -1.00
CA ASN A 225 22.03 13.49 -0.06
C ASN A 225 20.54 13.89 0.07
N GLN A 226 19.64 12.92 -0.04
CA GLN A 226 18.20 13.08 0.12
C GLN A 226 17.67 12.09 1.14
N THR A 227 16.54 12.38 1.79
CA THR A 227 15.83 11.36 2.57
C THR A 227 15.33 10.25 1.64
N LEU A 228 15.25 9.02 2.13
CA LEU A 228 14.69 7.89 1.38
C LEU A 228 13.29 8.24 0.83
N THR A 229 12.45 8.87 1.65
CA THR A 229 11.10 9.29 1.27
C THR A 229 11.13 10.24 0.06
N ASN A 230 11.99 11.25 0.07
CA ASN A 230 12.10 12.20 -1.03
C ASN A 230 12.60 11.54 -2.31
N TYR A 231 13.63 10.69 -2.20
CA TYR A 231 14.15 9.95 -3.35
C TYR A 231 13.06 9.05 -3.97
N LEU A 232 12.37 8.25 -3.17
CA LEU A 232 11.33 7.35 -3.66
C LEU A 232 10.15 8.12 -4.28
N LYS A 233 9.74 9.25 -3.67
CA LYS A 233 8.69 10.11 -4.22
C LYS A 233 9.07 10.66 -5.59
N GLN A 234 10.29 11.20 -5.73
CA GLN A 234 10.75 11.83 -6.95
C GLN A 234 11.02 10.81 -8.07
N HIS A 235 11.67 9.68 -7.75
CA HIS A 235 12.21 8.76 -8.75
C HIS A 235 11.38 7.50 -8.99
N ILE A 236 10.40 7.22 -8.11
CA ILE A 236 9.54 6.04 -8.24
C ILE A 236 8.06 6.43 -8.22
N PHE A 237 7.56 7.07 -7.14
CA PHE A 237 6.12 7.30 -7.01
C PHE A 237 5.59 8.23 -8.10
N THR A 238 6.24 9.38 -8.30
CA THR A 238 5.82 10.36 -9.33
C THR A 238 5.90 9.76 -10.74
N PRO A 239 7.04 9.16 -11.18
CA PRO A 239 7.11 8.52 -12.49
C PRO A 239 6.08 7.39 -12.67
N ALA A 240 5.84 6.56 -11.66
CA ALA A 240 4.86 5.48 -11.71
C ALA A 240 3.41 5.95 -11.51
N ARG A 241 3.17 7.23 -11.21
CA ARG A 241 1.84 7.81 -10.90
C ARG A 241 1.16 7.20 -9.65
N MET A 242 1.96 6.83 -8.66
CA MET A 242 1.51 6.31 -7.36
C MET A 242 1.07 7.48 -6.46
N THR A 243 -0.11 8.02 -6.70
CA THR A 243 -0.56 9.30 -6.11
C THR A 243 -1.08 9.19 -4.68
N GLN A 244 -1.38 7.99 -4.21
CA GLN A 244 -1.90 7.73 -2.87
C GLN A 244 -0.92 6.99 -1.96
N THR A 245 0.33 6.85 -2.42
CA THR A 245 1.41 6.19 -1.68
C THR A 245 2.09 7.17 -0.73
N GLY A 246 2.34 6.71 0.51
CA GLY A 246 3.08 7.45 1.52
C GLY A 246 3.98 6.56 2.37
N ILE A 247 4.77 7.20 3.24
CA ILE A 247 5.72 6.56 4.16
C ILE A 247 5.54 7.14 5.55
N GLY A 248 5.55 6.28 6.59
CA GLY A 248 5.51 6.68 7.98
C GLY A 248 4.13 6.96 8.53
N ASP A 249 4.04 7.85 9.53
CA ASP A 249 2.88 7.96 10.42
C ASP A 249 1.68 8.70 9.83
N GLY A 250 1.83 9.35 8.68
CA GLY A 250 0.72 9.94 7.94
C GLY A 250 -0.39 8.95 7.59
N PHE A 251 -0.12 7.65 7.68
CA PHE A 251 -1.10 6.60 7.53
C PHE A 251 -2.22 6.67 8.59
N PHE A 252 -1.87 6.84 9.86
CA PHE A 252 -2.81 6.75 10.99
C PHE A 252 -3.78 7.93 11.13
N THR A 253 -3.53 9.00 10.39
CA THR A 253 -4.41 10.17 10.31
C THR A 253 -5.16 10.26 8.98
N ASN A 254 -4.94 9.29 8.08
CA ASN A 254 -5.55 9.29 6.76
C ASN A 254 -7.00 8.77 6.84
N PRO A 255 -7.98 9.49 6.28
CA PRO A 255 -9.38 9.06 6.30
C PRO A 255 -9.64 7.75 5.54
N ASN A 256 -8.70 7.32 4.70
CA ASN A 256 -8.79 6.07 3.95
C ASN A 256 -8.03 4.90 4.61
N GLU A 257 -7.55 5.06 5.84
CA GLU A 257 -6.96 3.96 6.60
C GLU A 257 -7.93 2.76 6.67
N ALA A 258 -7.47 1.60 6.24
CA ALA A 258 -8.08 0.33 6.58
C ALA A 258 -7.47 -0.13 7.91
N VAL A 259 -8.20 0.03 9.01
CA VAL A 259 -7.72 -0.30 10.36
C VAL A 259 -7.42 -1.79 10.48
N SER A 260 -6.26 -2.14 11.03
CA SER A 260 -5.88 -3.53 11.25
C SER A 260 -6.61 -4.14 12.43
N TYR A 261 -7.21 -5.31 12.23
CA TYR A 261 -7.91 -6.06 13.26
C TYR A 261 -7.39 -7.49 13.35
N LYS A 262 -7.40 -8.03 14.57
CA LYS A 262 -7.24 -9.46 14.86
C LYS A 262 -8.62 -10.05 15.15
N LEU A 263 -8.94 -11.17 14.53
CA LEU A 263 -10.12 -11.95 14.90
C LEU A 263 -9.79 -12.81 16.13
N SER A 264 -10.56 -12.64 17.20
CA SER A 264 -10.44 -13.43 18.43
C SER A 264 -11.83 -13.78 18.92
N ASN A 265 -12.15 -15.08 19.03
CA ASN A 265 -13.46 -15.58 19.43
C ASN A 265 -14.62 -14.86 18.71
N SER A 266 -14.55 -14.78 17.37
CA SER A 266 -15.53 -14.10 16.51
C SER A 266 -15.64 -12.57 16.73
N THR A 267 -14.76 -11.99 17.53
CA THR A 267 -14.72 -10.54 17.79
C THR A 267 -13.51 -9.91 17.11
N LEU A 268 -13.74 -8.79 16.38
CA LEU A 268 -12.67 -7.99 15.82
C LEU A 268 -12.09 -7.08 16.90
N ILE A 269 -10.82 -7.28 17.23
CA ILE A 269 -10.04 -6.47 18.17
C ILE A 269 -9.03 -5.66 17.35
N LYS A 270 -9.01 -4.33 17.54
CA LYS A 270 -8.00 -3.46 16.91
C LYS A 270 -6.59 -3.94 17.30
N ASN A 271 -5.76 -4.19 16.31
CA ASN A 271 -4.39 -4.61 16.55
C ASN A 271 -3.54 -3.41 17.00
N PRO A 272 -2.71 -3.54 18.03
CA PRO A 272 -1.80 -2.47 18.41
C PRO A 272 -0.75 -2.26 17.32
N TYR A 273 -0.42 -0.99 17.06
CA TYR A 273 0.67 -0.59 16.19
C TYR A 273 1.94 -0.32 17.00
N LEU A 274 3.10 -0.30 16.35
CA LEU A 274 4.29 0.31 16.93
C LEU A 274 4.00 1.78 17.24
N GLN A 275 4.60 2.30 18.30
CA GLN A 275 4.44 3.71 18.66
C GLN A 275 5.04 4.64 17.60
N ASP A 276 6.05 4.14 16.88
CA ASP A 276 6.72 4.90 15.82
C ASP A 276 7.15 4.00 14.66
N ASN A 277 6.72 4.35 13.45
CA ASN A 277 7.02 3.58 12.25
C ASN A 277 8.43 3.84 11.67
N SER A 278 9.20 4.80 12.21
CA SER A 278 10.62 4.97 11.84
C SER A 278 11.43 3.71 12.12
N GLN A 279 11.01 2.89 13.10
CA GLN A 279 11.60 1.59 13.40
C GLN A 279 11.56 0.59 12.23
N LEU A 280 10.70 0.83 11.22
CA LEU A 280 10.52 0.00 10.02
C LEU A 280 11.16 0.64 8.76
N PHE A 281 12.04 1.64 8.96
CA PHE A 281 12.72 2.36 7.89
C PHE A 281 13.30 1.42 6.82
N GLY A 282 13.03 1.73 5.56
CA GLY A 282 13.53 0.97 4.40
C GLY A 282 12.88 -0.41 4.19
N ALA A 283 12.16 -0.96 5.18
CA ALA A 283 11.72 -2.34 5.18
C ALA A 283 10.21 -2.57 5.28
N GLY A 284 9.42 -1.58 5.78
CA GLY A 284 8.02 -1.92 6.02
C GLY A 284 7.09 -0.77 6.44
N ASN A 285 7.48 0.49 6.35
CA ASN A 285 6.68 1.65 6.77
C ASN A 285 5.98 2.40 5.63
N MET A 286 5.92 1.82 4.43
CA MET A 286 5.13 2.36 3.33
C MET A 286 3.66 1.94 3.44
N TYR A 287 2.77 2.80 2.93
CA TYR A 287 1.35 2.51 2.80
C TYR A 287 0.82 2.98 1.44
N MET A 288 -0.16 2.26 0.90
CA MET A 288 -0.79 2.57 -0.38
C MET A 288 -2.08 1.77 -0.60
N PRO A 289 -2.91 2.11 -1.61
CA PRO A 289 -3.96 1.23 -2.09
C PRO A 289 -3.37 0.20 -3.08
N PRO A 290 -4.06 -0.93 -3.36
CA PRO A 290 -3.60 -1.95 -4.32
C PRO A 290 -3.32 -1.41 -5.72
N LYS A 291 -4.04 -0.41 -6.18
CA LYS A 291 -3.82 0.23 -7.49
C LYS A 291 -2.41 0.81 -7.62
N ASP A 292 -1.87 1.42 -6.57
CA ASP A 292 -0.57 2.09 -6.66
C ASP A 292 0.59 1.09 -6.82
N ILE A 293 0.51 -0.09 -6.19
CA ILE A 293 1.55 -1.12 -6.43
C ILE A 293 1.43 -1.73 -7.84
N TYR A 294 0.22 -1.86 -8.40
CA TYR A 294 0.07 -2.23 -9.80
C TYR A 294 0.71 -1.19 -10.74
N LEU A 295 0.55 0.09 -10.45
CA LEU A 295 1.19 1.16 -11.23
C LEU A 295 2.73 1.09 -11.11
N PHE A 296 3.25 0.73 -9.94
CA PHE A 296 4.67 0.45 -9.76
C PHE A 296 5.12 -0.71 -10.65
N ASP A 297 4.42 -1.85 -10.63
CA ASP A 297 4.75 -3.01 -11.45
C ASP A 297 4.74 -2.68 -12.95
N LYS A 298 3.74 -1.95 -13.41
CA LYS A 298 3.66 -1.49 -14.82
C LYS A 298 4.84 -0.59 -15.19
N ALA A 299 5.21 0.32 -14.32
CA ALA A 299 6.35 1.21 -14.55
C ALA A 299 7.69 0.45 -14.48
N LEU A 300 7.79 -0.54 -13.60
CA LEU A 300 8.95 -1.41 -13.45
C LEU A 300 9.15 -2.29 -14.70
N THR A 301 8.11 -3.02 -15.10
CA THR A 301 8.16 -4.01 -16.18
C THR A 301 8.19 -3.38 -17.59
N SER A 302 7.73 -2.14 -17.73
CA SER A 302 7.82 -1.39 -19.00
C SER A 302 9.16 -0.68 -19.24
N GLY A 303 10.13 -0.79 -18.34
CA GLY A 303 11.42 -0.12 -18.46
C GLY A 303 11.39 1.37 -18.05
N LYS A 304 10.28 1.86 -17.50
CA LYS A 304 10.14 3.27 -17.10
C LYS A 304 10.95 3.61 -15.84
N LEU A 305 11.12 2.67 -14.92
CA LEU A 305 11.84 2.88 -13.65
C LEU A 305 13.30 2.43 -13.74
N ILE A 306 13.56 1.28 -14.36
CA ILE A 306 14.88 0.68 -14.59
C ILE A 306 14.88 -0.04 -15.93
N SER A 307 16.06 -0.29 -16.48
CA SER A 307 16.25 -1.02 -17.75
C SER A 307 15.79 -2.47 -17.62
N GLN A 308 15.53 -3.12 -18.76
CA GLN A 308 15.20 -4.55 -18.79
C GLN A 308 16.34 -5.43 -18.24
N ALA A 309 17.61 -5.04 -18.43
CA ALA A 309 18.76 -5.74 -17.84
C ALA A 309 18.74 -5.68 -16.31
N SER A 310 18.46 -4.50 -15.74
CA SER A 310 18.32 -4.34 -14.29
C SER A 310 17.11 -5.10 -13.75
N LEU A 311 15.98 -5.09 -14.45
CA LEU A 311 14.80 -5.88 -14.09
C LEU A 311 15.12 -7.38 -14.07
N THR A 312 15.77 -7.90 -15.10
CA THR A 312 16.19 -9.31 -15.17
C THR A 312 17.08 -9.67 -13.99
N ARG A 313 18.07 -8.81 -13.68
CA ARG A 313 18.94 -8.99 -12.51
C ARG A 313 18.17 -8.99 -11.19
N MET A 314 17.21 -8.08 -11.05
CA MET A 314 16.37 -7.93 -9.86
C MET A 314 15.46 -9.13 -9.62
N LEU A 315 14.91 -9.71 -10.70
CA LEU A 315 14.00 -10.85 -10.64
C LEU A 315 14.72 -12.22 -10.63
N GLN A 316 16.02 -12.24 -10.92
CA GLN A 316 16.82 -13.49 -10.91
C GLN A 316 16.81 -14.09 -9.51
N PRO A 317 16.29 -15.33 -9.33
CA PRO A 317 16.25 -15.95 -8.03
C PRO A 317 17.64 -16.29 -7.52
N GLY A 318 17.88 -15.98 -6.26
CA GLY A 318 19.02 -16.42 -5.48
C GLY A 318 18.63 -17.49 -4.47
N ALA A 319 19.30 -17.50 -3.33
CA ALA A 319 18.97 -18.40 -2.23
C ALA A 319 17.54 -18.13 -1.72
N GLY A 320 16.78 -19.18 -1.45
CA GLY A 320 15.38 -19.09 -0.99
C GLY A 320 14.38 -18.64 -2.06
N ASP A 321 14.70 -18.84 -3.35
CA ASP A 321 13.89 -18.37 -4.49
C ASP A 321 13.63 -16.85 -4.47
N TYR A 322 14.51 -16.10 -3.82
CA TYR A 322 14.37 -14.67 -3.63
C TYR A 322 15.36 -13.90 -4.50
N GLY A 323 14.83 -13.01 -5.34
CA GLY A 323 15.60 -11.99 -6.03
C GLY A 323 15.73 -10.72 -5.16
N PHE A 324 15.73 -9.55 -5.77
CA PHE A 324 15.79 -8.28 -5.06
C PHE A 324 14.37 -7.75 -4.82
N GLY A 325 13.74 -8.16 -3.71
CA GLY A 325 12.40 -7.74 -3.32
C GLY A 325 11.25 -8.64 -3.79
N PHE A 326 11.51 -9.61 -4.66
CA PHE A 326 10.51 -10.55 -5.17
C PHE A 326 10.94 -12.00 -4.94
N TYR A 327 9.96 -12.87 -4.69
CA TYR A 327 10.12 -14.32 -4.79
C TYR A 327 9.75 -14.80 -6.18
N ASP A 328 10.49 -15.73 -6.70
CA ASP A 328 10.16 -16.49 -7.91
C ASP A 328 9.24 -17.68 -7.55
N ARG A 329 8.11 -17.81 -8.25
CA ARG A 329 7.17 -18.91 -8.11
C ARG A 329 6.94 -19.66 -9.42
N ASN A 330 7.95 -19.73 -10.27
CA ASN A 330 7.97 -20.38 -11.59
C ASN A 330 7.00 -19.74 -12.61
N THR A 331 5.73 -19.57 -12.29
CA THR A 331 4.70 -19.01 -13.18
C THR A 331 4.46 -17.51 -12.98
N PHE A 332 4.79 -16.98 -11.80
CA PHE A 332 4.64 -15.56 -11.45
C PHE A 332 5.72 -15.12 -10.45
N TYR A 333 5.93 -13.83 -10.37
CA TYR A 333 6.72 -13.20 -9.32
C TYR A 333 5.78 -12.67 -8.23
N ILE A 334 6.24 -12.71 -6.96
CA ILE A 334 5.44 -12.26 -5.84
C ILE A 334 6.29 -11.46 -4.85
N SER A 335 5.79 -10.32 -4.41
CA SER A 335 6.24 -9.64 -3.21
C SER A 335 5.16 -9.68 -2.14
N ARG A 336 5.56 -9.83 -0.88
CA ARG A 336 4.63 -10.05 0.23
C ARG A 336 4.99 -9.20 1.44
N GLY A 337 3.99 -8.66 2.10
CA GLY A 337 4.13 -8.00 3.39
C GLY A 337 3.20 -8.59 4.44
N VAL A 338 3.73 -8.80 5.63
CA VAL A 338 2.95 -9.14 6.82
C VAL A 338 3.41 -8.25 7.95
N ILE A 339 2.52 -7.42 8.45
CA ILE A 339 2.80 -6.53 9.57
C ILE A 339 1.50 -6.18 10.29
N TYR A 340 1.54 -6.12 11.60
CA TYR A 340 0.39 -5.92 12.48
C TYR A 340 -0.70 -6.97 12.29
N ASN A 341 -1.56 -6.97 11.42
CA ASN A 341 -2.44 -8.00 10.88
C ASN A 341 -2.78 -7.71 9.43
N TYR A 342 -2.06 -6.74 8.82
CA TYR A 342 -2.10 -6.64 7.38
C TYR A 342 -1.39 -7.84 6.77
N GLU A 343 -1.99 -8.42 5.76
CA GLU A 343 -1.32 -9.31 4.83
C GLU A 343 -1.51 -8.76 3.43
N THR A 344 -0.41 -8.31 2.82
CA THR A 344 -0.40 -7.71 1.50
C THR A 344 0.37 -8.58 0.53
N ILE A 345 -0.24 -8.85 -0.61
CA ILE A 345 0.35 -9.60 -1.71
C ILE A 345 0.30 -8.74 -2.96
N ASN A 346 1.42 -8.70 -3.65
CA ASN A 346 1.54 -8.21 -5.00
C ASN A 346 2.18 -9.30 -5.86
N SER A 347 1.56 -9.65 -6.97
CA SER A 347 2.11 -10.64 -7.91
C SER A 347 1.78 -10.27 -9.35
N PHE A 348 2.70 -10.61 -10.26
CA PHE A 348 2.49 -10.49 -11.69
C PHE A 348 3.06 -11.70 -12.44
N SER A 349 2.39 -12.08 -13.54
CA SER A 349 2.77 -13.19 -14.40
C SER A 349 4.11 -12.95 -15.11
N ARG A 350 4.75 -14.04 -15.60
CA ARG A 350 6.02 -13.97 -16.34
C ARG A 350 5.96 -13.10 -17.58
N ASN A 351 4.83 -13.08 -18.27
CA ASN A 351 4.58 -12.26 -19.45
C ASN A 351 4.16 -10.84 -19.13
N HIS A 352 4.03 -10.49 -17.82
CA HIS A 352 3.60 -9.20 -17.28
C HIS A 352 2.20 -8.73 -17.71
N LYS A 353 1.34 -9.66 -18.17
CA LYS A 353 -0.03 -9.34 -18.62
C LYS A 353 -1.06 -9.48 -17.52
N ASP A 354 -0.82 -10.37 -16.55
CA ASP A 354 -1.74 -10.64 -15.45
C ASP A 354 -1.13 -10.20 -14.14
N ALA A 355 -1.96 -9.66 -13.25
CA ALA A 355 -1.56 -9.31 -11.90
C ALA A 355 -2.66 -9.64 -10.90
N ILE A 356 -2.26 -10.12 -9.73
CA ILE A 356 -3.15 -10.37 -8.60
C ILE A 356 -2.57 -9.65 -7.39
N ILE A 357 -3.35 -8.69 -6.88
CA ILE A 357 -2.97 -7.87 -5.74
C ILE A 357 -4.07 -7.98 -4.71
N LEU A 358 -3.72 -8.50 -3.53
CA LEU A 358 -4.63 -8.71 -2.42
C LEU A 358 -4.09 -8.04 -1.17
N PHE A 359 -4.77 -6.98 -0.71
CA PHE A 359 -4.43 -6.29 0.52
C PHE A 359 -5.51 -6.52 1.55
N SER A 360 -5.20 -7.16 2.66
CA SER A 360 -6.14 -7.39 3.75
C SER A 360 -5.67 -6.71 5.05
N ASN A 361 -6.64 -6.18 5.79
CA ASN A 361 -6.46 -5.60 7.12
C ASN A 361 -6.91 -6.55 8.25
N ILE A 362 -7.46 -7.71 7.87
CA ILE A 362 -7.76 -8.84 8.73
C ILE A 362 -7.16 -10.06 8.07
N ARG A 363 -6.18 -10.66 8.72
CA ARG A 363 -5.52 -11.85 8.17
C ARG A 363 -6.46 -13.04 8.24
N SER A 364 -6.71 -13.70 7.09
CA SER A 364 -7.49 -14.93 7.01
C SER A 364 -6.64 -16.16 7.38
N GLU A 365 -7.28 -17.24 7.79
CA GLU A 365 -6.61 -18.51 8.09
C GLU A 365 -5.91 -19.08 6.85
N LYS A 366 -6.54 -19.01 5.70
CA LYS A 366 -5.98 -19.49 4.43
C LYS A 366 -4.78 -18.69 3.94
N GLY A 367 -4.76 -17.39 4.24
CA GLY A 367 -3.74 -16.43 3.81
C GLY A 367 -3.84 -16.02 2.34
N ASN A 368 -3.45 -14.78 2.07
CA ASN A 368 -3.53 -14.19 0.73
C ASN A 368 -2.63 -14.88 -0.31
N ALA A 369 -1.52 -15.48 0.12
CA ALA A 369 -0.63 -16.19 -0.80
C ALA A 369 -1.30 -17.44 -1.41
N THR A 370 -2.09 -18.16 -0.64
CA THR A 370 -2.88 -19.31 -1.14
C THR A 370 -3.98 -18.85 -2.07
N LEU A 371 -4.72 -17.78 -1.68
CA LEU A 371 -5.76 -17.18 -2.53
C LEU A 371 -5.19 -16.70 -3.88
N THR A 372 -4.00 -16.09 -3.86
CA THR A 372 -3.31 -15.65 -5.09
C THR A 372 -3.09 -16.82 -6.04
N LYS A 373 -2.59 -17.97 -5.55
CA LYS A 373 -2.38 -19.17 -6.38
C LYS A 373 -3.69 -19.70 -6.95
N GLU A 374 -4.78 -19.73 -6.17
CA GLU A 374 -6.10 -20.16 -6.65
C GLU A 374 -6.64 -19.23 -7.73
N ILE A 375 -6.52 -17.90 -7.53
CA ILE A 375 -7.00 -16.93 -8.52
C ILE A 375 -6.20 -17.03 -9.82
N TYR A 376 -4.88 -17.29 -9.78
CA TYR A 376 -4.13 -17.58 -11.01
C TYR A 376 -4.70 -18.79 -11.77
N GLY A 377 -5.15 -19.83 -11.07
CA GLY A 377 -5.87 -20.96 -11.69
C GLY A 377 -7.20 -20.58 -12.37
N LEU A 378 -7.86 -19.50 -11.92
CA LEU A 378 -9.09 -18.98 -12.54
C LEU A 378 -8.82 -18.03 -13.71
N LEU A 379 -7.59 -17.51 -13.84
CA LEU A 379 -7.19 -16.64 -14.96
C LEU A 379 -6.80 -17.45 -16.21
N GLN A 380 -6.52 -18.72 -16.06
CA GLN A 380 -6.23 -19.62 -17.18
C GLN A 380 -7.54 -20.02 -17.89
#